data_92339dee8a4d20d64f2504e356daa501
#
_entry.id   92339dee8a4d20d64f2504e356daa501
#
_cell.length_a   1.000
_cell.length_b   1.000
_cell.length_c   1.000
_cell.angle_alpha   90.00
_cell.angle_beta   90.00
_cell.angle_gamma   90.00
#
_symmetry.space_group_name_H-M   'P 1'
#
loop_
_entity.id
_entity.type
_entity.pdbx_description
1 polymer ?
#
loop_
_entity_poly.entity_id
_entity_poly.type
_entity_poly.pdbx_seq_one_letter_code
_entity_poly.pdbx_strand_id
1 'polypeptide(L)'
;MRLVVKRNGQTVNEFRFDRGPVYIGRHAHSQIFLPDRAVSRQHAAIFITQEGKWVVEDLESANKTYLNDKAIHTAAIIENF
;
A
#
# COMPACT_ATOMS: atom_id res chain seq x y z
N MET A 1 1.01 3.63 -12.08
CA MET A 1 0.31 4.16 -10.88
C MET A 1 1.21 5.13 -10.14
N ARG A 2 0.64 6.19 -9.62
CA ARG A 2 1.33 7.15 -8.77
C ARG A 2 0.81 7.02 -7.34
N LEU A 3 1.71 6.89 -6.38
CA LEU A 3 1.35 6.75 -4.97
C LEU A 3 2.07 7.82 -4.16
N VAL A 4 1.30 8.58 -3.40
CA VAL A 4 1.82 9.64 -2.55
C VAL A 4 1.71 9.20 -1.10
N VAL A 5 2.83 9.25 -0.39
CA VAL A 5 2.84 8.93 1.03
C VAL A 5 2.75 10.22 1.82
N LYS A 6 1.76 10.28 2.71
CA LYS A 6 1.53 11.43 3.57
C LYS A 6 1.62 11.02 5.04
N ARG A 7 2.08 11.96 5.84
CA ARG A 7 2.10 11.81 7.29
C ARG A 7 1.65 13.14 7.89
N ASN A 8 0.62 13.07 8.72
CA ASN A 8 0.03 14.28 9.34
C ASN A 8 -0.34 15.34 8.31
N GLY A 9 -0.90 14.91 7.19
CA GLY A 9 -1.34 15.80 6.12
C GLY A 9 -0.24 16.32 5.20
N GLN A 10 1.01 15.96 5.46
CA GLN A 10 2.14 16.42 4.65
C GLN A 10 2.69 15.29 3.80
N THR A 11 3.02 15.61 2.55
CA THR A 11 3.63 14.66 1.64
C THR A 11 5.08 14.42 2.06
N VAL A 12 5.41 13.16 2.36
CA VAL A 12 6.78 12.78 2.73
C VAL A 12 7.50 12.07 1.61
N ASN A 13 6.77 11.46 0.68
CA ASN A 13 7.38 10.81 -0.46
C ASN A 13 6.35 10.57 -1.57
N GLU A 14 6.84 10.29 -2.77
CA GLU A 14 6.01 9.96 -3.92
C GLU A 14 6.68 8.83 -4.70
N PHE A 15 5.89 7.87 -5.11
CA PHE A 15 6.37 6.71 -5.88
C PHE A 15 5.57 6.59 -7.16
N ARG A 16 6.23 6.16 -8.24
CA ARG A 16 5.58 5.86 -9.51
C ARG A 16 6.00 4.48 -9.94
N PHE A 17 5.04 3.65 -10.33
CA PHE A 17 5.30 2.31 -10.81
C PHE A 17 4.20 1.89 -11.78
N ASP A 18 4.56 1.03 -12.72
CA ASP A 18 3.64 0.56 -13.76
C ASP A 18 3.36 -0.94 -13.65
N ARG A 19 4.02 -1.60 -12.74
CA ARG A 19 3.83 -3.03 -12.49
C ARG A 19 4.10 -3.32 -11.02
N GLY A 20 3.62 -4.44 -10.56
CA GLY A 20 3.85 -4.91 -9.21
C GLY A 20 4.41 -6.32 -9.20
N PRO A 21 4.47 -6.93 -8.05
CA PRO A 21 3.96 -6.37 -6.79
C PRO A 21 4.89 -5.31 -6.19
N VAL A 22 4.30 -4.34 -5.53
CA VAL A 22 5.00 -3.34 -4.76
C VAL A 22 4.65 -3.55 -3.29
N TYR A 23 5.64 -3.83 -2.47
CA TYR A 23 5.43 -4.15 -1.06
C TYR A 23 5.58 -2.91 -0.19
N ILE A 24 4.65 -2.75 0.73
CA ILE A 24 4.60 -1.62 1.66
C ILE A 24 4.80 -2.18 3.06
N GLY A 25 5.73 -1.61 3.81
CA GLY A 25 5.92 -2.07 5.16
C GLY A 25 7.07 -1.40 5.88
N ARG A 26 7.27 -1.84 7.13
CA ARG A 26 8.33 -1.34 8.00
C ARG A 26 9.66 -2.09 7.78
N HIS A 27 9.64 -3.12 6.96
CA HIS A 27 10.86 -3.85 6.61
C HIS A 27 11.69 -3.01 5.64
N ALA A 28 13.00 -2.93 5.88
CA ALA A 28 13.90 -2.06 5.13
C ALA A 28 13.98 -2.41 3.64
N HIS A 29 13.63 -3.64 3.26
CA HIS A 29 13.65 -4.08 1.86
C HIS A 29 12.31 -3.87 1.16
N SER A 30 11.31 -3.30 1.83
CA SER A 30 10.06 -2.95 1.16
C SER A 30 10.30 -1.85 0.14
N GLN A 31 9.68 -1.94 -1.03
CA GLN A 31 9.78 -0.87 -2.03
C GLN A 31 9.25 0.45 -1.49
N ILE A 32 8.17 0.37 -0.73
CA ILE A 32 7.65 1.53 -0.01
C ILE A 32 7.92 1.28 1.47
N PHE A 33 9.04 1.82 1.93
CA PHE A 33 9.50 1.64 3.30
C PHE A 33 8.90 2.72 4.19
N LEU A 34 8.14 2.29 5.18
CA LEU A 34 7.49 3.19 6.14
C LEU A 34 7.99 2.85 7.54
N PRO A 35 8.95 3.61 8.09
CA PRO A 35 9.56 3.30 9.39
C PRO A 35 8.71 3.79 10.55
N ASP A 36 7.48 3.37 10.61
CA ASP A 36 6.52 3.75 11.65
C ASP A 36 6.06 2.49 12.36
N ARG A 37 5.99 2.54 13.69
CA ARG A 37 5.59 1.39 14.50
C ARG A 37 4.16 0.93 14.22
N ALA A 38 3.30 1.82 13.76
CA ALA A 38 1.93 1.48 13.38
C ALA A 38 1.89 0.63 12.12
N VAL A 39 2.99 0.56 11.37
CA VAL A 39 3.08 -0.20 10.13
C VAL A 39 3.73 -1.54 10.43
N SER A 40 3.08 -2.64 10.01
CA SER A 40 3.66 -3.98 10.13
C SER A 40 4.86 -4.12 9.19
N ARG A 41 5.77 -5.04 9.49
CA ARG A 41 6.95 -5.28 8.65
C ARG A 41 6.55 -5.57 7.21
N GLN A 42 5.57 -6.44 7.03
CA GLN A 42 4.93 -6.71 5.75
C GLN A 42 3.48 -6.29 5.92
N HIS A 43 3.16 -5.07 5.51
CA HIS A 43 1.85 -4.49 5.80
C HIS A 43 0.86 -4.70 4.67
N ALA A 44 1.26 -4.36 3.44
CA ALA A 44 0.37 -4.45 2.30
C ALA A 44 1.19 -4.62 1.02
N ALA A 45 0.51 -5.03 -0.03
CA ALA A 45 1.09 -5.12 -1.36
C ALA A 45 0.12 -4.51 -2.36
N ILE A 46 0.68 -3.88 -3.40
CA ILE A 46 -0.11 -3.35 -4.51
C ILE A 46 0.38 -4.05 -5.77
N PHE A 47 -0.56 -4.55 -6.56
CA PHE A 47 -0.24 -5.24 -7.81
C PHE A 47 -1.32 -5.02 -8.84
N ILE A 48 -0.98 -5.30 -10.09
CA ILE A 48 -1.93 -5.22 -11.20
C ILE A 48 -2.32 -6.64 -11.62
N THR A 49 -3.62 -6.86 -11.86
CA THR A 49 -4.11 -8.15 -12.33
C THR A 49 -3.91 -8.28 -13.84
N GLN A 50 -4.11 -9.50 -14.37
CA GLN A 50 -4.06 -9.73 -15.80
C GLN A 50 -5.11 -8.92 -16.58
N GLU A 51 -6.19 -8.54 -15.90
CA GLU A 51 -7.25 -7.73 -16.49
C GLU A 51 -6.95 -6.24 -16.43
N GLY A 52 -5.78 -5.86 -15.92
CA GLY A 52 -5.39 -4.46 -15.83
C GLY A 52 -5.93 -3.70 -14.64
N LYS A 53 -6.43 -4.40 -13.64
CA LYS A 53 -6.96 -3.76 -12.44
C LYS A 53 -5.90 -3.69 -11.34
N TRP A 54 -5.81 -2.56 -10.68
CA TRP A 54 -4.93 -2.39 -9.55
C TRP A 54 -5.61 -2.87 -8.28
N VAL A 55 -4.88 -3.62 -7.47
CA VAL A 55 -5.39 -4.24 -6.25
C VAL A 55 -4.44 -3.93 -5.10
N VAL A 56 -4.99 -3.59 -3.94
CA VAL A 56 -4.24 -3.53 -2.69
C VAL A 56 -4.64 -4.73 -1.84
N GLU A 57 -3.63 -5.43 -1.32
CA GLU A 57 -3.82 -6.58 -0.46
C GLU A 57 -3.23 -6.29 0.92
N ASP A 58 -4.01 -6.55 1.97
CA ASP A 58 -3.50 -6.47 3.33
C ASP A 58 -2.81 -7.78 3.68
N LEU A 59 -1.59 -7.69 4.18
CA LEU A 59 -0.77 -8.88 4.49
C LEU A 59 -0.87 -9.23 5.98
N GLU A 60 -2.11 -9.32 6.47
CA GLU A 60 -2.40 -9.63 7.87
C GLU A 60 -1.75 -8.62 8.83
N SER A 61 -1.85 -7.35 8.47
CA SER A 61 -1.25 -6.27 9.25
C SER A 61 -1.93 -6.12 10.61
N ALA A 62 -1.16 -5.68 11.60
CA ALA A 62 -1.67 -5.52 12.97
C ALA A 62 -2.74 -4.42 13.04
N ASN A 63 -2.57 -3.32 12.33
CA ASN A 63 -3.47 -2.17 12.39
C ASN A 63 -4.36 -2.04 11.17
N LYS A 64 -4.37 -3.05 10.30
CA LYS A 64 -5.19 -3.11 9.11
C LYS A 64 -4.74 -2.11 8.04
N THR A 65 -5.26 -2.30 6.85
CA THR A 65 -5.10 -1.39 5.72
C THR A 65 -6.48 -0.85 5.38
N TYR A 66 -6.57 0.43 5.11
CA TYR A 66 -7.84 1.08 4.80
C TYR A 66 -7.79 1.63 3.38
N LEU A 67 -8.85 1.38 2.64
CA LEU A 67 -9.02 1.94 1.30
C LEU A 67 -10.27 2.82 1.33
N ASN A 68 -10.08 4.13 1.10
CA ASN A 68 -11.16 5.11 1.17
C ASN A 68 -11.96 4.97 2.47
N ASP A 69 -11.24 4.94 3.61
CA ASP A 69 -11.77 4.87 4.96
C ASP A 69 -12.46 3.56 5.33
N LYS A 70 -12.35 2.55 4.47
CA LYS A 70 -12.88 1.21 4.78
C LYS A 70 -11.74 0.24 4.97
N ALA A 71 -11.79 -0.51 6.08
CA ALA A 71 -10.81 -1.56 6.31
C ALA A 71 -10.99 -2.67 5.28
N ILE A 72 -9.90 -3.08 4.67
CA ILE A 72 -9.95 -4.22 3.76
C ILE A 72 -9.61 -5.49 4.54
N HIS A 73 -10.35 -6.57 4.27
CA HIS A 73 -10.15 -7.83 4.99
C HIS A 73 -9.02 -8.65 4.37
N THR A 74 -8.97 -8.71 3.06
CA THR A 74 -7.91 -9.42 2.35
C THR A 74 -7.36 -8.56 1.25
N ALA A 75 -8.20 -8.18 0.28
CA ALA A 75 -7.79 -7.39 -0.86
C ALA A 75 -8.97 -6.57 -1.38
N ALA A 76 -8.66 -5.50 -2.07
CA ALA A 76 -9.68 -4.64 -2.67
C ALA A 76 -9.15 -4.02 -3.96
N ILE A 77 -10.04 -3.81 -4.91
CA ILE A 77 -9.72 -3.15 -6.17
C ILE A 77 -9.58 -1.65 -5.90
N ILE A 78 -8.49 -1.07 -6.38
CA ILE A 78 -8.27 0.37 -6.29
C ILE A 78 -8.92 1.02 -7.49
N GLU A 79 -9.88 1.91 -7.23
CA GLU A 79 -10.57 2.68 -8.26
C GLU A 79 -10.27 4.16 -8.04
N ASN A 80 -10.45 4.97 -9.04
CA ASN A 80 -10.31 6.44 -8.92
C ASN A 80 -8.90 6.90 -8.48
N PHE A 81 -7.89 6.40 -9.16
CA PHE A 81 -6.52 6.87 -8.88
C PHE A 81 -5.93 7.71 -10.01
#